data_80919af13c71eb05a908be65aa00395d
#
_entry.id   80919af13c71eb05a908be65aa00395d
#
_cell.length_a   1.000
_cell.length_b   1.000
_cell.length_c   1.000
_cell.angle_alpha   90.00
_cell.angle_beta   90.00
_cell.angle_gamma   90.00
#
_symmetry.space_group_name_H-M   'P 1'
#
loop_
_entity.id
_entity.type
_entity.pdbx_description
1 polymer ?
#
loop_
_entity_poly.entity_id
_entity_poly.type
_entity_poly.pdbx_seq_one_letter_code
_entity_poly.pdbx_strand_id
1 'polypeptide(L)'
;MELDDGTADAALLAAPGRSLLIFTSAGCATCRLARQVLPAATLPVERLYWVDAERSGGLVQRYGVFHLPALFLVRDGDFLGPVQAPLREPALVAAILTAAEREPEELP
;
A
#
# COMPACT_ATOMS: atom_id res chain seq x y z
N MET A 1 1.56 -2.37 10.49
CA MET A 1 0.88 -3.65 10.73
C MET A 1 1.08 -4.57 9.53
N GLU A 2 1.39 -5.82 9.77
CA GLU A 2 1.60 -6.80 8.70
C GLU A 2 0.29 -7.49 8.33
N LEU A 3 0.01 -7.61 7.05
CA LEU A 3 -1.14 -8.34 6.52
C LEU A 3 -0.66 -9.48 5.62
N ASP A 4 -1.52 -10.47 5.42
CA ASP A 4 -1.25 -11.60 4.53
C ASP A 4 -2.52 -12.02 3.79
N ASP A 5 -2.46 -13.11 3.02
CA ASP A 5 -3.59 -13.60 2.23
C ASP A 5 -4.83 -13.87 3.10
N GLY A 6 -4.65 -14.24 4.35
CA GLY A 6 -5.75 -14.58 5.26
C GLY A 6 -6.33 -13.41 6.03
N THR A 7 -5.66 -12.26 6.08
CA THR A 7 -6.04 -11.14 6.95
C THR A 7 -6.33 -9.83 6.22
N ALA A 8 -5.82 -9.68 4.99
CA ALA A 8 -5.86 -8.38 4.31
C ALA A 8 -7.27 -7.87 4.04
N ASP A 9 -8.14 -8.70 3.49
CA ASP A 9 -9.49 -8.24 3.11
C ASP A 9 -10.26 -7.73 4.32
N ALA A 10 -10.28 -8.49 5.41
CA ALA A 10 -10.99 -8.09 6.63
C ALA A 10 -10.43 -6.80 7.21
N ALA A 11 -9.11 -6.67 7.25
CA ALA A 11 -8.46 -5.46 7.78
C ALA A 11 -8.77 -4.23 6.93
N LEU A 12 -8.65 -4.35 5.61
CA LEU A 12 -8.88 -3.23 4.69
C LEU A 12 -10.35 -2.80 4.67
N LEU A 13 -11.28 -3.76 4.69
CA LEU A 13 -12.71 -3.45 4.68
C LEU A 13 -13.17 -2.80 5.99
N ALA A 14 -12.55 -3.15 7.11
CA ALA A 14 -12.93 -2.61 8.42
C ALA A 14 -12.27 -1.28 8.75
N ALA A 15 -11.15 -0.93 8.13
CA ALA A 15 -10.37 0.25 8.47
C ALA A 15 -10.99 1.53 7.90
N PRO A 16 -11.36 2.50 8.77
CA PRO A 16 -11.88 3.78 8.29
C PRO A 16 -10.75 4.67 7.79
N GLY A 17 -11.08 5.58 6.87
CA GLY A 17 -10.12 6.51 6.33
C GLY A 17 -9.17 5.86 5.36
N ARG A 18 -8.01 6.49 5.18
CA ARG A 18 -7.02 6.08 4.17
C ARG A 18 -6.01 5.10 4.76
N SER A 19 -5.83 3.98 4.05
CA SER A 19 -4.79 2.99 4.33
C SER A 19 -3.84 2.92 3.15
N LEU A 20 -2.54 2.98 3.40
CA LEU A 20 -1.54 2.74 2.38
C LEU A 20 -1.08 1.29 2.51
N LEU A 21 -1.30 0.51 1.46
CA LEU A 21 -0.95 -0.91 1.41
C LEU A 21 0.38 -1.05 0.65
N ILE A 22 1.38 -1.66 1.28
CA ILE A 22 2.74 -1.70 0.76
C ILE A 22 3.22 -3.15 0.67
N PHE A 23 3.52 -3.59 -0.56
CA PHE A 23 4.10 -4.90 -0.82
C PHE A 23 5.62 -4.77 -0.85
N THR A 24 6.31 -5.61 -0.08
CA THR A 24 7.77 -5.65 -0.01
C THR A 24 8.28 -7.08 0.03
N SER A 25 9.59 -7.25 -0.16
CA SER A 25 10.25 -8.53 0.10
C SER A 25 11.59 -8.29 0.77
N ALA A 26 12.09 -9.31 1.45
CA ALA A 26 13.35 -9.20 2.21
C ALA A 26 14.58 -8.97 1.31
N GLY A 27 14.55 -9.52 0.10
CA GLY A 27 15.68 -9.41 -0.83
C GLY A 27 15.71 -8.13 -1.67
N CYS A 28 14.79 -7.21 -1.43
CA CYS A 28 14.62 -5.99 -2.24
C CYS A 28 15.23 -4.78 -1.53
N ALA A 29 16.29 -4.19 -2.10
CA ALA A 29 16.96 -3.03 -1.51
C ALA A 29 16.04 -1.81 -1.41
N THR A 30 15.26 -1.53 -2.45
CA THR A 30 14.30 -0.41 -2.45
C THR A 30 13.19 -0.64 -1.42
N CYS A 31 12.82 -1.88 -1.17
CA CYS A 31 11.86 -2.22 -0.11
C CYS A 31 12.40 -1.88 1.28
N ARG A 32 13.68 -2.12 1.52
CA ARG A 32 14.33 -1.73 2.79
C ARG A 32 14.29 -0.22 2.96
N LEU A 33 14.52 0.53 1.89
CA LEU A 33 14.39 1.99 1.92
C LEU A 33 12.95 2.41 2.23
N ALA A 34 11.97 1.78 1.61
CA ALA A 34 10.55 2.05 1.88
C ALA A 34 10.22 1.83 3.36
N ARG A 35 10.74 0.77 3.97
CA ARG A 35 10.55 0.48 5.40
C ARG A 35 11.09 1.58 6.30
N GLN A 36 12.12 2.31 5.86
CA GLN A 36 12.69 3.43 6.60
C GLN A 36 11.95 4.73 6.32
N VAL A 37 11.65 5.02 5.07
CA VAL A 37 11.09 6.30 4.64
C VAL A 37 9.62 6.44 5.01
N LEU A 38 8.80 5.42 4.72
CA LEU A 38 7.35 5.55 4.86
C LEU A 38 6.89 5.79 6.30
N PRO A 39 7.40 5.06 7.32
CA PRO A 39 6.98 5.34 8.69
C PRO A 39 7.47 6.69 9.22
N ALA A 40 8.59 7.20 8.69
CA ALA A 40 9.17 8.47 9.14
C ALA A 40 8.54 9.68 8.45
N ALA A 41 7.91 9.49 7.29
CA ALA A 41 7.29 10.57 6.54
C ALA A 41 5.92 10.92 7.11
N THR A 42 5.53 12.19 6.98
CA THR A 42 4.16 12.64 7.30
C THR A 42 3.31 12.50 6.05
N LEU A 43 2.53 11.42 5.98
CA LEU A 43 1.71 11.09 4.82
C LEU A 43 0.23 11.30 5.12
N PRO A 44 -0.58 11.68 4.13
CA PRO A 44 -2.02 11.91 4.32
C PRO A 44 -2.81 10.58 4.33
N VAL A 45 -2.40 9.66 5.18
CA VAL A 45 -3.06 8.37 5.42
C VAL A 45 -3.13 8.12 6.93
N GLU A 46 -4.13 7.37 7.37
CA GLU A 46 -4.31 7.04 8.77
C GLU A 46 -3.38 5.91 9.21
N ARG A 47 -2.99 5.02 8.28
CA ARG A 47 -2.17 3.86 8.62
C ARG A 47 -1.40 3.30 7.45
N LEU A 48 -0.36 2.56 7.78
CA LEU A 48 0.43 1.78 6.83
C LEU A 48 0.17 0.30 7.07
N TYR A 49 -0.15 -0.43 6.01
CA TYR A 49 -0.26 -1.88 6.04
C TYR A 49 0.82 -2.48 5.14
N TRP A 50 1.58 -3.42 5.69
CA TRP A 50 2.69 -4.07 5.01
C TRP A 50 2.31 -5.48 4.62
N VAL A 51 2.70 -5.90 3.42
CA VAL A 51 2.51 -7.27 2.93
C VAL A 51 3.86 -7.83 2.47
N ASP A 52 4.22 -9.00 3.00
CA ASP A 52 5.37 -9.73 2.51
C ASP A 52 4.97 -10.47 1.22
N ALA A 53 5.47 -10.00 0.09
CA ALA A 53 5.12 -10.54 -1.22
C ALA A 53 5.53 -12.00 -1.37
N GLU A 54 6.59 -12.44 -0.69
CA GLU A 54 7.04 -13.83 -0.77
C GLU A 54 6.09 -14.81 -0.08
N ARG A 55 5.34 -14.32 0.92
CA ARG A 55 4.40 -15.14 1.70
C ARG A 55 2.94 -14.92 1.33
N SER A 56 2.66 -14.00 0.43
CA SER A 56 1.30 -13.56 0.13
C SER A 56 1.04 -13.61 -1.37
N GLY A 57 1.28 -14.79 -1.96
CA GLY A 57 1.15 -15.00 -3.41
C GLY A 57 -0.27 -14.73 -3.93
N GLY A 58 -1.30 -14.99 -3.14
CA GLY A 58 -2.68 -14.69 -3.51
C GLY A 58 -2.91 -13.19 -3.67
N LEU A 59 -2.44 -12.38 -2.72
CA LEU A 59 -2.53 -10.93 -2.80
C LEU A 59 -1.69 -10.38 -3.95
N VAL A 60 -0.48 -10.88 -4.13
CA VAL A 60 0.39 -10.48 -5.25
C VAL A 60 -0.33 -10.66 -6.56
N GLN A 61 -0.99 -11.79 -6.77
CA GLN A 61 -1.71 -12.09 -7.99
C GLN A 61 -2.93 -11.20 -8.15
N ARG A 62 -3.73 -11.07 -7.09
CA ARG A 62 -4.97 -10.27 -7.12
C ARG A 62 -4.70 -8.78 -7.39
N TYR A 63 -3.65 -8.23 -6.80
CA TYR A 63 -3.28 -6.81 -6.98
C TYR A 63 -2.40 -6.57 -8.20
N GLY A 64 -2.04 -7.62 -8.93
CA GLY A 64 -1.22 -7.50 -10.12
C GLY A 64 0.19 -6.97 -9.82
N VAL A 65 0.77 -7.36 -8.70
CA VAL A 65 2.09 -6.89 -8.29
C VAL A 65 3.16 -7.60 -9.09
N PHE A 66 3.97 -6.84 -9.84
CA PHE A 66 5.06 -7.39 -10.64
C PHE A 66 6.39 -6.65 -10.41
N HIS A 67 6.42 -5.64 -9.58
CA HIS A 67 7.64 -4.99 -9.11
C HIS A 67 7.46 -4.60 -7.65
N LEU A 68 8.57 -4.42 -6.93
CA LEU A 68 8.56 -4.08 -5.52
C LEU A 68 9.47 -2.86 -5.25
N PRO A 69 9.12 -2.03 -4.28
CA PRO A 69 7.88 -2.06 -3.51
C PRO A 69 6.69 -1.64 -4.39
N ALA A 70 5.50 -2.14 -4.06
CA ALA A 70 4.26 -1.73 -4.71
C ALA A 70 3.33 -1.12 -3.66
N LEU A 71 2.81 0.07 -3.95
CA LEU A 71 1.97 0.82 -3.04
C LEU A 71 0.58 1.01 -3.63
N PHE A 72 -0.44 0.85 -2.79
CA PHE A 72 -1.83 1.04 -3.18
C PHE A 72 -2.58 1.83 -2.11
N LEU A 73 -3.51 2.66 -2.53
CA LEU A 73 -4.35 3.43 -1.62
C LEU A 73 -5.72 2.77 -1.50
N VAL A 74 -6.18 2.60 -0.26
CA VAL A 74 -7.52 2.12 0.08
C VAL A 74 -8.15 3.14 1.01
N ARG A 75 -9.41 3.50 0.79
CA ARG A 75 -10.13 4.45 1.64
C ARG A 75 -11.50 3.88 1.99
N ASP A 76 -11.76 3.73 3.29
CA ASP A 76 -13.04 3.21 3.79
C ASP A 76 -13.41 1.87 3.15
N GLY A 77 -12.43 1.01 2.90
CA GLY A 77 -12.63 -0.29 2.27
C GLY A 77 -12.70 -0.28 0.75
N ASP A 78 -12.63 0.89 0.11
CA ASP A 78 -12.65 1.01 -1.35
C ASP A 78 -11.25 1.15 -1.92
N PHE A 79 -11.00 0.47 -3.04
CA PHE A 79 -9.70 0.49 -3.72
C PHE A 79 -9.57 1.74 -4.59
N LEU A 80 -8.50 2.50 -4.38
CA LEU A 80 -8.20 3.71 -5.14
C LEU A 80 -6.99 3.55 -6.07
N GLY A 81 -6.43 2.35 -6.17
CA GLY A 81 -5.40 2.04 -7.13
C GLY A 81 -3.98 2.29 -6.65
N PRO A 82 -3.01 2.11 -7.57
CA PRO A 82 -1.60 2.22 -7.21
C PRO A 82 -1.17 3.65 -6.91
N VAL A 83 -0.19 3.75 -6.02
CA VAL A 83 0.52 4.98 -5.72
C VAL A 83 1.95 4.81 -6.20
N GLN A 84 2.36 5.60 -7.19
CA GLN A 84 3.69 5.51 -7.79
C GLN A 84 4.40 6.84 -7.63
N ALA A 85 5.50 6.82 -6.91
CA ALA A 85 6.30 8.02 -6.64
C ALA A 85 7.69 7.63 -6.16
N PRO A 86 8.69 8.50 -6.34
CA PRO A 86 9.96 8.36 -5.63
C PRO A 86 9.71 8.32 -4.12
N LEU A 87 10.56 7.60 -3.38
CA LEU A 87 10.42 7.44 -1.93
C LEU A 87 10.92 8.69 -1.20
N ARG A 88 10.22 9.81 -1.42
CA ARG A 88 10.45 11.10 -0.77
C ARG A 88 9.09 11.68 -0.38
N GLU A 89 9.03 12.30 0.79
CA GLU A 89 7.78 12.77 1.37
C GLU A 89 6.97 13.66 0.41
N PRO A 90 7.53 14.73 -0.23
CA PRO A 90 6.71 15.58 -1.10
C PRO A 90 6.11 14.82 -2.28
N ALA A 91 6.89 13.93 -2.90
CA ALA A 91 6.41 13.15 -4.04
C ALA A 91 5.34 12.14 -3.63
N LEU A 92 5.53 11.50 -2.47
CA LEU A 92 4.57 10.54 -1.93
C LEU A 92 3.25 11.22 -1.57
N VAL A 93 3.31 12.37 -0.89
CA VAL A 93 2.11 13.15 -0.54
C VAL A 93 1.34 13.51 -1.80
N ALA A 94 2.00 14.04 -2.83
CA ALA A 94 1.34 14.43 -4.06
C ALA A 94 0.68 13.22 -4.75
N ALA A 95 1.37 12.08 -4.81
CA ALA A 95 0.84 10.88 -5.45
C ALA A 95 -0.35 10.30 -4.67
N ILE A 96 -0.31 10.32 -3.34
CA ILE A 96 -1.43 9.87 -2.52
C ILE A 96 -2.65 10.76 -2.71
N LEU A 97 -2.47 12.08 -2.72
CA LEU A 97 -3.57 13.01 -2.93
C LEU A 97 -4.19 12.86 -4.33
N THR A 98 -3.38 12.60 -5.35
CA THR A 98 -3.87 12.30 -6.69
C THR A 98 -4.68 11.01 -6.71
N ALA A 99 -4.17 9.95 -6.06
CA ALA A 99 -4.89 8.68 -5.97
C ALA A 99 -6.21 8.82 -5.22
N ALA A 100 -6.26 9.67 -4.21
CA ALA A 100 -7.47 9.90 -3.41
C ALA A 100 -8.62 10.49 -4.22
N GLU A 101 -8.35 11.06 -5.38
CA GLU A 101 -9.38 11.64 -6.27
C GLU A 101 -9.91 10.64 -7.29
N ARG A 102 -9.36 9.43 -7.36
CA ARG A 102 -9.81 8.41 -8.31
C ARG A 102 -11.17 7.86 -7.94
N GLU A 103 -11.87 7.29 -8.94
CA GLU A 103 -13.12 6.58 -8.72
C GLU A 103 -12.86 5.36 -7.83
N PRO A 104 -13.61 5.19 -6.72
CA PRO A 104 -13.47 4.01 -5.88
C PRO A 104 -13.91 2.75 -6.59
N GLU A 105 -13.18 1.66 -6.33
CA GLU A 105 -13.50 0.34 -6.86
C GLU A 105 -13.51 -0.67 -5.71
N GLU A 106 -14.05 -1.85 -5.97
CA GLU A 106 -13.95 -2.95 -5.02
C GLU A 106 -12.50 -3.40 -4.89
N LEU A 107 -12.16 -3.96 -3.73
CA LEU A 107 -10.83 -4.53 -3.52
C LEU A 107 -10.57 -5.64 -4.55
N PRO A 108 -9.35 -5.73 -5.06
CA PRO A 108 -8.98 -6.77 -6.02
C PRO A 108 -9.23 -8.18 -5.54
#